data_ba889070b12fae8d94f9e5e37eff4719
#
_entry.id   ba889070b12fae8d94f9e5e37eff4719
#
_cell.length_a   1.000
_cell.length_b   1.000
_cell.length_c   1.000
_cell.angle_alpha   90.00
_cell.angle_beta   90.00
_cell.angle_gamma   90.00
#
_symmetry.space_group_name_H-M   'P 1'
#
loop_
_entity.id
_entity.type
_entity.pdbx_description
1 polymer ?
#
loop_
_entity_poly.entity_id
_entity_poly.type
_entity_poly.pdbx_seq_one_letter_code
_entity_poly.pdbx_strand_id
1 'polypeptide(L)'
;YSDKPSNSFIYEKIKNIKVKDIMSKPVTVCEETMLHDAIVHLFLNDVGTMFVENGGVLTGAVSRKDFLKVAIGGTDIYKVPVGVIMTRMPNIVCAVEEDCAFDVAKKIIEHEIDSVPVVKRIEENEGKERLEIIGKISKTNITKLFVKLGEN
;
A
#
# COMPACT_ATOMS: atom_id res chain seq x y z
N TYR A 1 -28.33 -6.70 -20.47
CA TYR A 1 -28.11 -6.77 -19.92
C TYR A 1 -28.09 -6.36 -18.95
N SER A 2 -28.43 -6.31 -18.66
CA SER A 2 -28.51 -5.79 -17.69
C SER A 2 -27.92 -6.14 -16.57
N ASP A 3 -27.19 -6.80 -16.56
CA ASP A 3 -26.43 -6.87 -15.72
C ASP A 3 -26.40 -6.18 -14.51
N LYS A 4 -26.88 -5.40 -14.27
CA LYS A 4 -26.90 -4.49 -13.21
C LYS A 4 -27.31 -5.00 -11.85
N PRO A 5 -28.16 -6.01 -11.69
CA PRO A 5 -28.44 -6.58 -10.37
C PRO A 5 -27.21 -7.11 -9.67
N SER A 6 -26.27 -7.74 -10.38
CA SER A 6 -25.08 -8.28 -9.73
C SER A 6 -24.12 -7.17 -9.30
N ASN A 7 -23.99 -6.09 -10.10
CA ASN A 7 -23.16 -4.95 -9.74
C ASN A 7 -23.70 -4.24 -8.50
N SER A 8 -25.01 -4.01 -8.47
CA SER A 8 -25.69 -3.42 -7.32
C SER A 8 -25.55 -4.30 -6.08
N PHE A 9 -25.62 -5.60 -6.26
CA PHE A 9 -25.49 -6.55 -5.16
C PHE A 9 -24.12 -6.50 -4.51
N ILE A 10 -23.06 -6.47 -5.31
CA ILE A 10 -21.69 -6.36 -4.80
C ILE A 10 -21.50 -5.05 -4.07
N TYR A 11 -21.90 -3.94 -4.68
CA TYR A 11 -21.78 -2.63 -4.05
C TYR A 11 -22.52 -2.57 -2.71
N GLU A 12 -23.74 -3.06 -2.66
CA GLU A 12 -24.53 -3.07 -1.43
C GLU A 12 -23.86 -3.89 -0.32
N LYS A 13 -23.16 -4.97 -0.67
CA LYS A 13 -22.44 -5.78 0.31
C LYS A 13 -21.19 -5.09 0.86
N ILE A 14 -20.47 -4.34 0.03
CA ILE A 14 -19.15 -3.81 0.43
C ILE A 14 -19.16 -2.33 0.80
N LYS A 15 -20.22 -1.59 0.53
CA LYS A 15 -20.27 -0.15 0.78
C LYS A 15 -20.08 0.25 2.24
N ASN A 16 -20.40 -0.66 3.16
CA ASN A 16 -20.26 -0.41 4.60
C ASN A 16 -18.99 -1.03 5.19
N ILE A 17 -18.21 -1.73 4.36
CA ILE A 17 -16.97 -2.33 4.84
C ILE A 17 -15.87 -1.26 4.83
N LYS A 18 -15.26 -1.08 5.97
CA LYS A 18 -14.21 -0.07 6.15
C LYS A 18 -12.83 -0.68 6.01
N VAL A 19 -11.88 0.15 5.66
CA VAL A 19 -10.47 -0.22 5.55
C VAL A 19 -9.99 -0.96 6.80
N LYS A 20 -10.33 -0.48 7.98
CA LYS A 20 -9.92 -1.10 9.25
C LYS A 20 -10.38 -2.55 9.39
N ASP A 21 -11.47 -2.93 8.71
CA ASP A 21 -12.03 -4.28 8.81
C ASP A 21 -11.26 -5.32 8.00
N ILE A 22 -10.50 -4.87 6.99
CA ILE A 22 -9.82 -5.77 6.05
C ILE A 22 -8.33 -5.49 5.90
N MET A 23 -7.81 -4.43 6.48
CA MET A 23 -6.39 -4.11 6.38
C MET A 23 -5.53 -5.18 7.04
N SER A 24 -4.31 -5.31 6.55
CA SER A 24 -3.31 -6.20 7.11
C SER A 24 -2.07 -5.42 7.51
N LYS A 25 -1.13 -6.13 8.15
CA LYS A 25 0.11 -5.53 8.60
C LYS A 25 0.97 -5.12 7.40
N PRO A 26 1.51 -3.89 7.37
CA PRO A 26 2.37 -3.47 6.28
C PRO A 26 3.75 -4.09 6.41
N VAL A 27 4.41 -4.29 5.26
CA VAL A 27 5.82 -4.66 5.22
C VAL A 27 6.60 -3.36 5.04
N THR A 28 7.51 -3.06 5.96
CA THR A 28 8.22 -1.79 5.99
C THR A 28 9.73 -1.95 5.98
N VAL A 29 10.41 -0.91 5.50
CA VAL A 29 11.87 -0.80 5.52
C VAL A 29 12.23 0.64 5.87
N CYS A 30 13.51 0.89 6.18
CA CYS A 30 14.04 2.22 6.42
C CYS A 30 14.66 2.80 5.14
N GLU A 31 14.80 4.12 5.06
CA GLU A 31 15.43 4.77 3.91
C GLU A 31 16.87 4.31 3.70
N GLU A 32 17.57 3.99 4.78
CA GLU A 32 18.98 3.60 4.78
C GLU A 32 19.19 2.14 4.38
N THR A 33 18.15 1.34 4.30
CA THR A 33 18.26 -0.07 3.90
C THR A 33 18.78 -0.15 2.47
N MET A 34 19.84 -0.96 2.25
CA MET A 34 20.39 -1.14 0.91
C MET A 34 19.41 -1.89 0.03
N LEU A 35 19.43 -1.59 -1.26
CA LEU A 35 18.48 -2.18 -2.21
C LEU A 35 18.49 -3.70 -2.19
N HIS A 36 19.67 -4.33 -2.10
CA HIS A 36 19.76 -5.79 -2.02
C HIS A 36 18.95 -6.33 -0.85
N ASP A 37 19.15 -5.78 0.35
CA ASP A 37 18.44 -6.22 1.54
C ASP A 37 16.94 -5.97 1.44
N ALA A 38 16.55 -4.87 0.84
CA ALA A 38 15.14 -4.54 0.62
C ALA A 38 14.49 -5.52 -0.36
N ILE A 39 15.20 -5.88 -1.43
CA ILE A 39 14.73 -6.86 -2.41
C ILE A 39 14.50 -8.22 -1.75
N VAL A 40 15.45 -8.66 -0.92
CA VAL A 40 15.33 -9.93 -0.17
C VAL A 40 14.12 -9.88 0.75
N HIS A 41 13.94 -8.76 1.45
CA HIS A 41 12.82 -8.56 2.37
C HIS A 41 11.47 -8.62 1.63
N LEU A 42 11.38 -7.96 0.49
CA LEU A 42 10.19 -7.98 -0.35
C LEU A 42 9.87 -9.41 -0.83
N PHE A 43 10.89 -10.14 -1.28
CA PHE A 43 10.76 -11.51 -1.76
C PHE A 43 10.29 -12.46 -0.65
N LEU A 44 10.93 -12.39 0.52
CA LEU A 44 10.60 -13.27 1.64
C LEU A 44 9.18 -13.02 2.18
N ASN A 45 8.68 -11.82 2.07
CA ASN A 45 7.33 -11.48 2.54
C ASN A 45 6.28 -11.60 1.44
N ASP A 46 6.69 -11.94 0.22
CA ASP A 46 5.80 -12.13 -0.93
C ASP A 46 4.81 -10.98 -1.13
N VAL A 47 5.32 -9.76 -1.14
CA VAL A 47 4.51 -8.55 -1.35
C VAL A 47 4.97 -7.82 -2.60
N GLY A 48 4.10 -7.01 -3.18
CA GLY A 48 4.41 -6.20 -4.36
C GLY A 48 4.96 -4.83 -4.02
N THR A 49 4.69 -4.35 -2.81
CA THR A 49 5.09 -3.01 -2.35
C THR A 49 5.49 -3.07 -0.89
N MET A 50 6.58 -2.38 -0.58
CA MET A 50 6.98 -2.11 0.81
C MET A 50 6.86 -0.62 1.06
N PHE A 51 6.54 -0.27 2.30
CA PHE A 51 6.47 1.12 2.70
C PHE A 51 7.72 1.50 3.46
N VAL A 52 8.18 2.73 3.25
CA VAL A 52 9.39 3.24 3.89
C VAL A 52 8.94 4.11 5.05
N GLU A 53 9.52 3.87 6.23
CA GLU A 53 9.10 4.56 7.44
C GLU A 53 10.32 4.99 8.26
N ASN A 54 10.09 5.98 9.10
CA ASN A 54 11.08 6.46 10.09
C ASN A 54 10.34 6.65 11.41
N GLY A 55 10.64 5.79 12.38
CA GLY A 55 9.95 5.84 13.68
C GLY A 55 8.44 5.67 13.57
N GLY A 56 7.97 4.86 12.61
CA GLY A 56 6.55 4.65 12.36
C GLY A 56 5.91 5.64 11.40
N VAL A 57 6.61 6.72 11.05
CA VAL A 57 6.11 7.76 10.14
C VAL A 57 6.39 7.36 8.70
N LEU A 58 5.35 7.35 7.87
CA LEU A 58 5.46 7.02 6.45
C LEU A 58 6.28 8.10 5.72
N THR A 59 7.34 7.70 5.04
CA THR A 59 8.19 8.60 4.26
C THR A 59 8.21 8.26 2.78
N GLY A 60 7.89 7.02 2.41
CA GLY A 60 7.94 6.62 1.03
C GLY A 60 7.36 5.24 0.77
N ALA A 61 7.49 4.80 -0.47
CA ALA A 61 7.09 3.46 -0.91
C ALA A 61 8.01 2.99 -2.02
N VAL A 62 8.25 1.69 -2.08
CA VAL A 62 9.05 1.06 -3.13
C VAL A 62 8.37 -0.23 -3.56
N SER A 63 8.26 -0.44 -4.86
CA SER A 63 7.57 -1.58 -5.45
C SER A 63 8.51 -2.47 -6.26
N ARG A 64 8.02 -3.67 -6.61
CA ARG A 64 8.74 -4.57 -7.54
C ARG A 64 9.18 -3.84 -8.81
N LYS A 65 8.31 -2.99 -9.34
CA LYS A 65 8.59 -2.23 -10.56
C LYS A 65 9.80 -1.32 -10.37
N ASP A 66 9.92 -0.69 -9.21
CA ASP A 66 11.06 0.18 -8.90
C ASP A 66 12.37 -0.62 -8.88
N PHE A 67 12.36 -1.80 -8.27
CA PHE A 67 13.52 -2.67 -8.22
C PHE A 67 13.92 -3.18 -9.60
N LEU A 68 12.93 -3.52 -10.45
CA LEU A 68 13.20 -3.94 -11.82
C LEU A 68 13.87 -2.82 -12.61
N LYS A 69 13.43 -1.58 -12.44
CA LYS A 69 14.03 -0.43 -13.11
C LYS A 69 15.51 -0.26 -12.74
N VAL A 70 15.86 -0.38 -11.47
CA VAL A 70 17.23 -0.23 -11.03
C VAL A 70 18.11 -1.40 -11.48
N ALA A 71 17.56 -2.62 -11.50
CA ALA A 71 18.27 -3.79 -11.98
C ALA A 71 18.61 -3.68 -13.46
N ILE A 72 17.65 -3.24 -14.26
CA ILE A 72 17.85 -3.02 -15.71
C ILE A 72 18.83 -1.87 -15.93
N GLY A 73 18.81 -0.85 -15.09
CA GLY A 73 19.69 0.31 -15.18
C GLY A 73 21.13 0.06 -14.75
N GLY A 74 21.46 -1.15 -14.28
CA GLY A 74 22.82 -1.48 -13.85
C GLY A 74 23.24 -0.88 -12.54
N THR A 75 22.30 -0.50 -11.69
CA THR A 75 22.58 0.07 -10.38
C THR A 75 23.23 -0.96 -9.46
N ASP A 76 24.24 -0.55 -8.70
CA ASP A 76 24.85 -1.40 -7.68
C ASP A 76 23.93 -1.49 -6.45
N ILE A 77 23.17 -2.58 -6.38
CA ILE A 77 22.17 -2.77 -5.33
C ILE A 77 22.75 -2.95 -3.93
N TYR A 78 24.05 -3.20 -3.83
CA TYR A 78 24.74 -3.33 -2.55
C TYR A 78 25.18 -1.99 -1.97
N LYS A 79 25.19 -0.94 -2.79
CA LYS A 79 25.71 0.38 -2.40
C LYS A 79 24.68 1.49 -2.38
N VAL A 80 23.48 1.24 -2.93
CA VAL A 80 22.43 2.25 -3.04
C VAL A 80 21.31 1.95 -2.04
N PRO A 81 20.97 2.90 -1.17
CA PRO A 81 19.88 2.72 -0.22
C PRO A 81 18.50 2.99 -0.87
N VAL A 82 17.48 2.41 -0.26
CA VAL A 82 16.08 2.54 -0.69
C VAL A 82 15.67 4.00 -0.86
N GLY A 83 16.12 4.87 0.02
CA GLY A 83 15.76 6.29 -0.02
C GLY A 83 16.09 7.00 -1.33
N VAL A 84 17.04 6.48 -2.10
CA VAL A 84 17.42 7.07 -3.39
C VAL A 84 16.39 6.80 -4.47
N ILE A 85 15.71 5.64 -4.42
CA ILE A 85 14.82 5.22 -5.50
C ILE A 85 13.34 5.25 -5.14
N MET A 86 12.99 5.34 -3.87
CA MET A 86 11.61 5.29 -3.40
C MET A 86 10.77 6.45 -3.94
N THR A 87 9.47 6.22 -4.05
CA THR A 87 8.51 7.32 -4.23
C THR A 87 8.34 7.97 -2.86
N ARG A 88 8.48 9.29 -2.80
CA ARG A 88 8.44 10.04 -1.53
C ARG A 88 7.07 10.63 -1.27
N MET A 89 6.73 10.75 0.02
CA MET A 89 5.60 11.58 0.40
C MET A 89 5.81 13.02 -0.11
N PRO A 90 4.75 13.72 -0.55
CA PRO A 90 3.33 13.35 -0.47
C PRO A 90 2.79 12.58 -1.67
N ASN A 91 3.63 12.06 -2.55
CA ASN A 91 3.23 11.45 -3.81
C ASN A 91 2.77 9.99 -3.68
N ILE A 92 2.24 9.62 -2.54
CA ILE A 92 1.73 8.29 -2.27
C ILE A 92 0.26 8.37 -1.93
N VAL A 93 -0.54 7.56 -2.62
CA VAL A 93 -1.96 7.44 -2.33
C VAL A 93 -2.11 6.70 -1.00
N CYS A 94 -2.77 7.32 -0.04
CA CYS A 94 -2.98 6.78 1.29
C CYS A 94 -4.46 6.56 1.58
N ALA A 95 -4.76 5.74 2.57
CA ALA A 95 -6.10 5.54 3.10
C ALA A 95 -6.07 5.71 4.61
N VAL A 96 -7.22 5.99 5.19
CA VAL A 96 -7.40 6.01 6.65
C VAL A 96 -8.37 4.90 7.06
N GLU A 97 -8.39 4.55 8.33
CA GLU A 97 -9.18 3.42 8.84
C GLU A 97 -10.67 3.49 8.50
N GLU A 98 -11.23 4.68 8.50
CA GLU A 98 -12.66 4.89 8.27
C GLU A 98 -13.05 4.97 6.79
N ASP A 99 -12.08 4.95 5.89
CA ASP A 99 -12.37 4.94 4.46
C ASP A 99 -13.13 3.68 4.06
N CYS A 100 -13.97 3.80 3.05
CA CYS A 100 -14.70 2.67 2.49
C CYS A 100 -13.74 1.78 1.68
N ALA A 101 -13.76 0.49 1.94
CA ALA A 101 -12.93 -0.47 1.21
C ALA A 101 -13.13 -0.39 -0.31
N PHE A 102 -14.37 -0.16 -0.73
CA PHE A 102 -14.71 0.00 -2.15
C PHE A 102 -13.97 1.17 -2.78
N ASP A 103 -13.91 2.31 -2.10
CA ASP A 103 -13.21 3.50 -2.61
C ASP A 103 -11.72 3.26 -2.72
N VAL A 104 -11.13 2.53 -1.78
CA VAL A 104 -9.70 2.20 -1.83
C VAL A 104 -9.42 1.22 -2.98
N ALA A 105 -10.33 0.25 -3.21
CA ALA A 105 -10.21 -0.64 -4.37
C ALA A 105 -10.20 0.14 -5.67
N LYS A 106 -11.04 1.16 -5.80
CA LYS A 106 -11.05 2.04 -6.97
C LYS A 106 -9.73 2.78 -7.13
N LYS A 107 -9.17 3.29 -6.06
CA LYS A 107 -7.86 3.97 -6.09
C LYS A 107 -6.75 3.03 -6.57
N ILE A 108 -6.74 1.78 -6.11
CA ILE A 108 -5.77 0.77 -6.54
C ILE A 108 -5.83 0.59 -8.06
N ILE A 109 -7.02 0.48 -8.61
CA ILE A 109 -7.23 0.30 -10.06
C ILE A 109 -6.85 1.57 -10.83
N GLU A 110 -7.35 2.72 -10.39
CA GLU A 110 -7.13 4.01 -11.07
C GLU A 110 -5.65 4.41 -11.12
N HIS A 111 -4.91 4.15 -10.05
CA HIS A 111 -3.50 4.52 -9.95
C HIS A 111 -2.56 3.39 -10.38
N GLU A 112 -3.10 2.25 -10.79
CA GLU A 112 -2.31 1.09 -11.23
C GLU A 112 -1.25 0.68 -10.21
N ILE A 113 -1.65 0.62 -8.94
CA ILE A 113 -0.77 0.27 -7.83
C ILE A 113 -1.19 -1.07 -7.21
N ASP A 114 -0.28 -1.69 -6.46
CA ASP A 114 -0.56 -2.98 -5.82
C ASP A 114 -1.16 -2.84 -4.43
N SER A 115 -0.86 -1.74 -3.76
CA SER A 115 -1.15 -1.59 -2.34
C SER A 115 -1.22 -0.12 -1.95
N VAL A 116 -2.05 0.16 -0.96
CA VAL A 116 -2.23 1.50 -0.39
C VAL A 116 -1.89 1.43 1.10
N PRO A 117 -1.03 2.31 1.62
CA PRO A 117 -0.77 2.34 3.06
C PRO A 117 -1.97 2.93 3.80
N VAL A 118 -2.29 2.35 4.94
CA VAL A 118 -3.30 2.89 5.84
C VAL A 118 -2.57 3.69 6.90
N VAL A 119 -2.95 4.94 7.03
CA VAL A 119 -2.23 5.88 7.88
C VAL A 119 -3.15 6.53 8.90
N LYS A 120 -2.52 7.04 9.97
CA LYS A 120 -3.17 7.82 11.00
C LYS A 120 -2.41 9.12 11.15
N ARG A 121 -3.15 10.22 11.21
CA ARG A 121 -2.53 11.54 11.39
C ARG A 121 -2.02 11.70 12.81
N ILE A 122 -0.78 12.14 12.92
CA ILE A 122 -0.17 12.54 14.18
C ILE A 122 -0.05 14.05 14.15
N GLU A 123 -0.63 14.71 15.15
CA GLU A 123 -0.48 16.15 15.28
C GLU A 123 0.93 16.49 15.76
N GLU A 124 1.57 17.40 15.06
CA GLU A 124 2.85 17.94 15.47
C GLU A 124 2.75 19.42 15.74
N ASN A 125 3.61 19.88 16.62
CA ASN A 125 3.82 21.30 16.85
C ASN A 125 4.31 21.92 15.53
N GLU A 126 3.82 23.10 15.17
CA GLU A 126 4.19 23.87 13.98
C GLU A 126 3.42 23.54 12.69
N GLY A 127 2.29 22.88 12.79
CA GLY A 127 1.42 22.68 11.63
C GLY A 127 1.91 21.71 10.59
N LYS A 128 2.95 20.94 10.89
CA LYS A 128 3.41 19.86 10.01
C LYS A 128 2.63 18.60 10.29
N GLU A 129 2.07 18.03 9.23
CA GLU A 129 1.32 16.80 9.29
C GLU A 129 2.27 15.62 9.13
N ARG A 130 2.22 14.69 10.08
CA ARG A 130 2.91 13.40 9.95
C ARG A 130 1.89 12.29 9.90
N LEU A 131 2.17 11.29 9.08
CA LEU A 131 1.29 10.15 8.89
C LEU A 131 1.99 8.90 9.42
N GLU A 132 1.42 8.32 10.47
CA GLU A 132 1.88 7.04 11.00
C GLU A 132 1.29 5.91 10.17
N ILE A 133 2.13 4.98 9.70
CA ILE A 133 1.62 3.82 8.97
C ILE A 133 1.13 2.77 9.97
N ILE A 134 -0.14 2.38 9.84
CA ILE A 134 -0.79 1.43 10.75
C ILE A 134 -1.29 0.17 10.04
N GLY A 135 -1.27 0.14 8.72
CA GLY A 135 -1.74 -1.00 7.97
C GLY A 135 -1.52 -0.83 6.49
N LYS A 136 -2.04 -1.78 5.73
CA LYS A 136 -2.07 -1.70 4.27
C LYS A 136 -3.32 -2.37 3.72
N ILE A 137 -3.74 -1.93 2.54
CA ILE A 137 -4.74 -2.60 1.72
C ILE A 137 -4.08 -2.94 0.39
N SER A 138 -4.05 -4.23 0.06
CA SER A 138 -3.48 -4.71 -1.19
C SER A 138 -4.56 -5.32 -2.07
N LYS A 139 -4.21 -5.61 -3.32
CA LYS A 139 -5.08 -6.37 -4.22
C LYS A 139 -5.51 -7.68 -3.57
N THR A 140 -4.61 -8.32 -2.82
CA THR A 140 -4.91 -9.57 -2.11
C THR A 140 -6.00 -9.38 -1.07
N ASN A 141 -5.95 -8.28 -0.28
CA ASN A 141 -7.00 -7.98 0.70
C ASN A 141 -8.37 -7.84 0.03
N ILE A 142 -8.40 -7.13 -1.10
CA ILE A 142 -9.65 -6.91 -1.85
C ILE A 142 -10.15 -8.21 -2.45
N THR A 143 -9.27 -9.02 -3.02
CA THR A 143 -9.63 -10.32 -3.61
C THR A 143 -10.20 -11.25 -2.55
N LYS A 144 -9.58 -11.32 -1.38
CA LYS A 144 -10.08 -12.10 -0.25
C LYS A 144 -11.47 -11.65 0.18
N LEU A 145 -11.71 -10.35 0.17
CA LEU A 145 -13.02 -9.79 0.51
C LEU A 145 -14.09 -10.32 -0.46
N PHE A 146 -13.81 -10.27 -1.77
CA PHE A 146 -14.76 -10.75 -2.77
C PHE A 146 -15.03 -12.25 -2.64
N VAL A 147 -14.01 -13.04 -2.35
CA VAL A 147 -14.18 -14.49 -2.11
C VAL A 147 -15.09 -14.71 -0.92
N LYS A 148 -14.86 -14.01 0.17
CA LYS A 148 -15.69 -14.11 1.38
C LYS A 148 -17.14 -13.75 1.13
N LEU A 149 -17.39 -12.69 0.36
CA LEU A 149 -18.75 -12.27 0.02
C LEU A 149 -19.46 -13.29 -0.86
N GLY A 150 -18.71 -13.99 -1.72
CA GLY A 150 -19.26 -15.02 -2.59
C GLY A 150 -19.65 -16.29 -1.86
N GLU A 151 -19.16 -16.52 -0.65
CA GLU A 151 -19.47 -17.71 0.14
C GLU A 151 -20.82 -17.63 0.84
N ASN A 152 -21.46 -16.50 0.84
CA ASN A 152 -22.76 -16.31 1.50
C ASN A 152 -23.91 -16.27 0.48
#